data_40a6c3ae4e4734f773beeec2aa32b76d
#
_entry.id   40a6c3ae4e4734f773beeec2aa32b76d
#
_cell.length_a   1.000
_cell.length_b   1.000
_cell.length_c   1.000
_cell.angle_alpha   90.00
_cell.angle_beta   90.00
_cell.angle_gamma   90.00
#
_symmetry.space_group_name_H-M   'P 1'
#
loop_
_entity.id
_entity.type
_entity.pdbx_description
1 polymer ?
#
loop_
_entity_poly.entity_id
_entity_poly.type
_entity_poly.pdbx_seq_one_letter_code
_entity_poly.pdbx_strand_id
1 'polypeptide(L)'
;NGNSGSCRLSKDHSYVQDLVDQGKLDPENAFDHPYSNIITRCLGDPTNRSNPDFRSYNLKDGDTLLLCSDGLCGLCHDEEIMQIIEENQDDLMTCKDRLIEAALEAGGYDNITIVLCHIMLQDTEPKVKLNNTVFSKPNHHKIRKILLLLLVLALAAGFYLYRNPQQYAKWKTILYQADTVLVTETDTTNTTLTD
;
A
#
# COMPACT_ATOMS: atom_id res chain seq x y z
N ASN A 1 -9.66 -27.98 25.81
CA ASN A 1 -9.79 -26.64 26.41
C ASN A 1 -8.91 -25.70 25.65
N GLY A 2 -9.36 -25.27 24.48
CA GLY A 2 -8.70 -24.22 23.71
C GLY A 2 -8.96 -22.89 24.40
N ASN A 3 -7.91 -22.22 24.83
CA ASN A 3 -8.00 -20.84 25.29
C ASN A 3 -8.17 -20.01 24.01
N SER A 4 -9.41 -19.73 23.60
CA SER A 4 -9.71 -18.78 22.55
C SER A 4 -9.40 -17.40 23.11
N GLY A 5 -8.19 -16.93 22.87
CA GLY A 5 -7.77 -15.60 23.25
C GLY A 5 -7.55 -14.77 22.00
N SER A 6 -8.34 -13.73 21.83
CA SER A 6 -8.06 -12.72 20.81
C SER A 6 -7.05 -11.69 21.34
N CYS A 7 -6.21 -11.19 20.47
CA CYS A 7 -5.24 -10.15 20.82
C CYS A 7 -4.94 -9.23 19.62
N ARG A 8 -4.72 -7.98 19.91
CA ARG A 8 -4.22 -7.02 18.92
C ARG A 8 -2.75 -7.34 18.60
N LEU A 9 -2.45 -7.64 17.35
CA LEU A 9 -1.12 -7.99 16.89
C LEU A 9 -0.27 -6.76 16.52
N SER A 10 -0.89 -5.74 15.95
CA SER A 10 -0.23 -4.48 15.62
C SER A 10 -0.27 -3.51 16.79
N LYS A 11 0.67 -2.58 16.80
CA LYS A 11 0.69 -1.44 17.71
C LYS A 11 0.41 -0.18 16.90
N ASP A 12 -0.52 0.65 17.37
CA ASP A 12 -0.85 1.89 16.69
C ASP A 12 0.26 2.92 16.86
N HIS A 13 0.58 3.60 15.78
CA HIS A 13 1.46 4.75 15.79
C HIS A 13 0.61 6.01 15.97
N SER A 14 -0.02 6.13 17.15
CA SER A 14 -0.90 7.23 17.53
C SER A 14 -0.42 7.94 18.80
N TYR A 15 -0.84 9.18 18.95
CA TYR A 15 -0.53 9.99 20.14
C TYR A 15 -1.06 9.34 21.42
N VAL A 16 -2.27 8.79 21.36
CA VAL A 16 -2.89 8.14 22.52
C VAL A 16 -2.16 6.86 22.90
N GLN A 17 -1.66 6.09 21.94
CA GLN A 17 -0.85 4.91 22.22
C GLN A 17 0.46 5.28 22.90
N ASP A 18 1.09 6.39 22.48
CA ASP A 18 2.30 6.89 23.13
C ASP A 18 2.03 7.32 24.58
N LEU A 19 0.84 7.86 24.89
CA LEU A 19 0.45 8.18 26.27
C LEU A 19 0.21 6.94 27.12
N VAL A 20 -0.42 5.91 26.54
CA VAL A 20 -0.63 4.61 27.20
C VAL A 20 0.72 3.96 27.52
N ASP A 21 1.64 3.93 26.57
CA ASP A 21 2.98 3.36 26.76
C ASP A 21 3.80 4.07 27.85
N GLN A 22 3.58 5.36 28.01
CA GLN A 22 4.22 6.17 29.07
C GLN A 22 3.51 6.05 30.41
N GLY A 23 2.41 5.29 30.50
CA GLY A 23 1.58 5.17 31.71
C GLY A 23 0.86 6.48 32.10
N LYS A 24 0.66 7.38 31.14
CA LYS A 24 -0.02 8.66 31.33
C LYS A 24 -1.52 8.60 30.99
N LEU A 25 -1.94 7.56 30.30
CA LEU A 25 -3.32 7.31 29.93
C LEU A 25 -3.63 5.82 30.18
N ASP A 26 -4.77 5.57 30.80
CA ASP A 26 -5.28 4.22 30.95
C ASP A 26 -5.71 3.67 29.57
N PRO A 27 -5.36 2.43 29.18
CA PRO A 27 -5.76 1.83 27.91
C PRO A 27 -7.28 1.91 27.66
N GLU A 28 -8.09 1.73 28.70
CA GLU A 28 -9.57 1.80 28.61
C GLU A 28 -10.08 3.18 28.16
N ASN A 29 -9.31 4.25 28.39
CA ASN A 29 -9.67 5.60 28.01
C ASN A 29 -9.06 6.06 26.68
N ALA A 30 -8.32 5.19 26.01
CA ALA A 30 -7.61 5.54 24.77
C ALA A 30 -8.57 5.71 23.59
N PHE A 31 -9.61 4.88 23.52
CA PHE A 31 -10.58 4.85 22.43
C PHE A 31 -11.35 6.16 22.31
N ASP A 32 -11.94 6.64 23.41
CA ASP A 32 -12.76 7.86 23.46
C ASP A 32 -11.94 9.14 23.68
N HIS A 33 -10.60 9.05 23.61
CA HIS A 33 -9.76 10.21 23.85
C HIS A 33 -9.89 11.26 22.75
N PRO A 34 -9.99 12.57 23.05
CA PRO A 34 -10.16 13.64 22.05
C PRO A 34 -9.07 13.67 20.95
N TYR A 35 -7.93 13.08 21.21
CA TYR A 35 -6.79 13.01 20.29
C TYR A 35 -6.53 11.57 19.77
N SER A 36 -7.54 10.69 19.81
CA SER A 36 -7.41 9.30 19.31
C SER A 36 -7.09 9.21 17.83
N ASN A 37 -7.47 10.22 17.05
CA ASN A 37 -7.22 10.31 15.61
C ASN A 37 -5.85 10.89 15.24
N ILE A 38 -5.01 11.28 16.20
CA ILE A 38 -3.69 11.84 15.91
C ILE A 38 -2.68 10.72 15.70
N ILE A 39 -2.21 10.58 14.45
CA ILE A 39 -1.14 9.64 14.08
C ILE A 39 0.24 10.27 14.29
N THR A 40 1.22 9.46 14.73
CA THR A 40 2.60 9.91 15.00
C THR A 40 3.57 9.49 13.91
N ARG A 41 3.17 8.64 12.96
CA ARG A 41 3.99 8.20 11.82
C ARG A 41 3.16 8.14 10.55
N CYS A 42 3.70 8.67 9.45
CA CYS A 42 3.10 8.56 8.13
C CYS A 42 4.16 8.37 7.05
N LEU A 43 3.76 7.78 5.92
CA LEU A 43 4.64 7.67 4.75
C LEU A 43 4.76 9.04 4.07
N GLY A 44 5.98 9.39 3.67
CA GLY A 44 6.25 10.64 2.96
C GLY A 44 6.48 11.86 3.87
N ASP A 45 6.49 11.72 5.18
CA ASP A 45 6.89 12.76 6.10
C ASP A 45 8.41 13.00 5.99
N PRO A 46 8.87 14.19 5.53
CA PRO A 46 10.29 14.49 5.38
C PRO A 46 11.01 14.68 6.72
N THR A 47 10.27 14.95 7.80
CA THR A 47 10.80 15.26 9.14
C THR A 47 10.93 14.01 10.00
N ASN A 48 10.08 13.02 9.75
CA ASN A 48 10.05 11.77 10.51
C ASN A 48 10.18 10.58 9.55
N ARG A 49 11.34 9.91 9.59
CA ARG A 49 11.51 8.65 8.84
C ARG A 49 10.58 7.61 9.43
N SER A 50 9.54 7.26 8.66
CA SER A 50 8.63 6.19 9.05
C SER A 50 9.41 4.87 9.10
N ASN A 51 9.73 4.41 10.31
CA ASN A 51 10.29 3.09 10.52
C ASN A 51 9.12 2.12 10.70
N PRO A 52 8.93 1.14 9.82
CA PRO A 52 7.92 0.11 10.01
C PRO A 52 8.30 -0.81 11.16
N ASP A 53 7.32 -1.23 11.93
CA ASP A 53 7.49 -2.28 12.92
C ASP A 53 7.34 -3.65 12.25
N PHE A 54 8.25 -4.56 12.54
CA PHE A 54 8.22 -5.94 12.06
C PHE A 54 7.97 -6.89 13.21
N ARG A 55 6.99 -7.76 13.05
CA ARG A 55 6.66 -8.82 14.02
C ARG A 55 6.38 -10.12 13.28
N SER A 56 6.68 -11.24 13.93
CA SER A 56 6.40 -12.58 13.43
C SER A 56 5.55 -13.32 14.45
N TYR A 57 4.53 -14.00 13.99
CA TYR A 57 3.61 -14.79 14.79
C TYR A 57 3.50 -16.19 14.25
N ASN A 58 3.43 -17.18 15.12
CA ASN A 58 3.14 -18.56 14.74
C ASN A 58 1.62 -18.76 14.75
N LEU A 59 1.06 -18.88 13.56
CA LEU A 59 -0.36 -19.14 13.37
C LEU A 59 -0.67 -20.62 13.57
N LYS A 60 -1.83 -20.93 14.09
CA LYS A 60 -2.34 -22.27 14.30
C LYS A 60 -3.54 -22.53 13.39
N ASP A 61 -3.84 -23.79 13.23
CA ASP A 61 -5.09 -24.23 12.57
C ASP A 61 -6.29 -23.66 13.33
N GLY A 62 -7.22 -23.07 12.60
CA GLY A 62 -8.40 -22.43 13.18
C GLY A 62 -8.19 -20.96 13.58
N ASP A 63 -6.98 -20.42 13.52
CA ASP A 63 -6.79 -18.98 13.79
C ASP A 63 -7.48 -18.13 12.72
N THR A 64 -8.10 -17.03 13.16
CA THR A 64 -8.65 -16.01 12.26
C THR A 64 -7.90 -14.70 12.43
N LEU A 65 -7.36 -14.18 11.33
CA LEU A 65 -6.69 -12.87 11.28
C LEU A 65 -7.65 -11.82 10.71
N LEU A 66 -7.73 -10.70 11.40
CA LEU A 66 -8.40 -9.50 10.92
C LEU A 66 -7.36 -8.42 10.59
N LEU A 67 -7.45 -7.86 9.38
CA LEU A 67 -6.80 -6.61 9.00
C LEU A 67 -7.91 -5.62 8.62
N CYS A 68 -7.89 -4.45 9.22
CA CYS A 68 -8.90 -3.42 8.93
C CYS A 68 -8.29 -2.03 8.89
N SER A 69 -9.04 -1.09 8.28
CA SER A 69 -8.81 0.34 8.42
C SER A 69 -9.38 0.85 9.75
N ASP A 70 -9.00 2.07 10.12
CA ASP A 70 -9.52 2.80 11.26
C ASP A 70 -11.04 3.08 11.18
N GLY A 71 -11.63 3.04 9.98
CA GLY A 71 -13.07 3.06 9.80
C GLY A 71 -13.82 1.89 10.46
N LEU A 72 -13.13 0.81 10.88
CA LEU A 72 -13.69 -0.21 11.74
C LEU A 72 -13.21 -0.02 13.18
N CYS A 73 -11.90 -0.15 13.44
CA CYS A 73 -11.35 -0.16 14.80
C CYS A 73 -11.32 1.21 15.48
N GLY A 74 -11.64 2.29 14.78
CA GLY A 74 -11.88 3.62 15.37
C GLY A 74 -13.35 3.88 15.72
N LEU A 75 -14.28 3.01 15.32
CA LEU A 75 -15.71 3.13 15.58
C LEU A 75 -16.26 2.03 16.47
N CYS A 76 -15.71 0.80 16.35
CA CYS A 76 -16.09 -0.35 17.15
C CYS A 76 -15.00 -0.69 18.16
N HIS A 77 -15.39 -1.02 19.39
CA HIS A 77 -14.45 -1.49 20.41
C HIS A 77 -13.91 -2.88 20.07
N ASP A 78 -12.70 -3.18 20.53
CA ASP A 78 -12.06 -4.48 20.28
C ASP A 78 -12.92 -5.66 20.74
N GLU A 79 -13.61 -5.52 21.89
CA GLU A 79 -14.50 -6.54 22.44
C GLU A 79 -15.67 -6.85 21.50
N GLU A 80 -16.28 -5.82 20.92
CA GLU A 80 -17.38 -5.97 19.96
C GLU A 80 -16.90 -6.64 18.67
N ILE A 81 -15.77 -6.20 18.14
CA ILE A 81 -15.15 -6.81 16.96
C ILE A 81 -14.87 -8.30 17.22
N MET A 82 -14.28 -8.63 18.37
CA MET A 82 -13.97 -9.99 18.76
C MET A 82 -15.22 -10.85 18.89
N GLN A 83 -16.27 -10.33 19.53
CA GLN A 83 -17.54 -11.03 19.66
C GLN A 83 -18.15 -11.35 18.30
N ILE A 84 -18.18 -10.40 17.38
CA ILE A 84 -18.71 -10.63 16.02
C ILE A 84 -17.92 -11.74 15.31
N ILE A 85 -16.58 -11.75 15.43
CA ILE A 85 -15.74 -12.78 14.83
C ILE A 85 -16.03 -14.16 15.47
N GLU A 86 -16.11 -14.24 16.78
CA GLU A 86 -16.36 -15.49 17.50
C GLU A 86 -17.73 -16.07 17.16
N GLU A 87 -18.76 -15.26 17.03
CA GLU A 87 -20.11 -15.68 16.68
C GLU A 87 -20.24 -16.17 15.22
N ASN A 88 -19.32 -15.78 14.34
CA ASN A 88 -19.40 -16.03 12.90
C ASN A 88 -18.15 -16.74 12.33
N GLN A 89 -17.44 -17.53 13.14
CA GLN A 89 -16.18 -18.18 12.74
C GLN A 89 -16.32 -19.11 11.52
N ASP A 90 -17.49 -19.75 11.39
CA ASP A 90 -17.76 -20.72 10.32
C ASP A 90 -18.14 -20.06 8.99
N ASP A 91 -18.49 -18.77 8.99
CA ASP A 91 -18.89 -18.02 7.78
C ASP A 91 -18.24 -16.63 7.75
N LEU A 92 -17.07 -16.55 7.11
CA LEU A 92 -16.33 -15.30 6.95
C LEU A 92 -17.08 -14.22 6.17
N MET A 93 -18.00 -14.60 5.28
CA MET A 93 -18.79 -13.62 4.52
C MET A 93 -19.80 -12.94 5.43
N THR A 94 -20.55 -13.72 6.23
CA THR A 94 -21.45 -13.18 7.25
C THR A 94 -20.68 -12.39 8.30
N CYS A 95 -19.52 -12.89 8.75
CA CYS A 95 -18.65 -12.17 9.69
C CYS A 95 -18.25 -10.78 9.16
N LYS A 96 -17.75 -10.73 7.93
CA LYS A 96 -17.40 -9.46 7.28
C LYS A 96 -18.59 -8.50 7.19
N ASP A 97 -19.77 -9.01 6.78
CA ASP A 97 -20.95 -8.15 6.63
C ASP A 97 -21.42 -7.58 7.99
N ARG A 98 -21.36 -8.40 9.06
CA ARG A 98 -21.68 -7.96 10.42
C ARG A 98 -20.69 -6.91 10.96
N LEU A 99 -19.40 -7.06 10.68
CA LEU A 99 -18.38 -6.07 11.05
C LEU A 99 -18.59 -4.73 10.34
N ILE A 100 -18.95 -4.76 9.04
CA ILE A 100 -19.26 -3.54 8.29
C ILE A 100 -20.53 -2.88 8.84
N GLU A 101 -21.58 -3.69 9.13
CA GLU A 101 -22.84 -3.21 9.70
C GLU A 101 -22.61 -2.52 11.05
N ALA A 102 -21.84 -3.12 11.97
CA ALA A 102 -21.49 -2.54 13.25
C ALA A 102 -20.77 -1.17 13.10
N ALA A 103 -19.80 -1.07 12.19
CA ALA A 103 -19.11 0.20 11.92
C ALA A 103 -20.05 1.28 11.34
N LEU A 104 -21.00 0.89 10.48
CA LEU A 104 -22.00 1.79 9.91
C LEU A 104 -22.99 2.27 10.98
N GLU A 105 -23.43 1.38 11.88
CA GLU A 105 -24.31 1.70 13.02
C GLU A 105 -23.61 2.63 14.02
N ALA A 106 -22.30 2.45 14.21
CA ALA A 106 -21.47 3.35 15.02
C ALA A 106 -21.20 4.72 14.38
N GLY A 107 -21.72 4.95 13.15
CA GLY A 107 -21.71 6.25 12.48
C GLY A 107 -21.13 6.24 11.06
N GLY A 108 -20.26 5.29 10.72
CA GLY A 108 -19.74 5.13 9.36
C GLY A 108 -19.03 6.36 8.78
N TYR A 109 -18.29 7.09 9.59
CA TYR A 109 -17.72 8.39 9.21
C TYR A 109 -16.51 8.31 8.30
N ASP A 110 -15.94 7.12 8.13
CA ASP A 110 -14.73 6.89 7.34
C ASP A 110 -14.87 5.70 6.40
N ASN A 111 -13.87 5.51 5.54
CA ASN A 111 -13.77 4.36 4.65
C ASN A 111 -13.51 3.08 5.45
N ILE A 112 -14.43 2.12 5.36
CA ILE A 112 -14.33 0.83 6.05
C ILE A 112 -13.74 -0.19 5.10
N THR A 113 -12.56 -0.72 5.45
CA THR A 113 -11.91 -1.80 4.72
C THR A 113 -11.61 -2.95 5.68
N ILE A 114 -12.01 -4.18 5.30
CA ILE A 114 -11.86 -5.37 6.14
C ILE A 114 -11.29 -6.51 5.28
N VAL A 115 -10.28 -7.18 5.81
CA VAL A 115 -9.74 -8.44 5.28
C VAL A 115 -9.74 -9.46 6.40
N LEU A 116 -10.51 -10.55 6.23
CA LEU A 116 -10.54 -11.69 7.13
C LEU A 116 -9.79 -12.87 6.48
N CYS A 117 -8.90 -13.49 7.24
CA CYS A 117 -8.12 -14.65 6.85
C CYS A 117 -8.33 -15.75 7.88
N HIS A 118 -8.98 -16.84 7.50
CA HIS A 118 -9.06 -18.04 8.34
C HIS A 118 -7.95 -19.02 7.96
N ILE A 119 -7.20 -19.48 8.95
CA ILE A 119 -6.05 -20.35 8.77
C ILE A 119 -6.51 -21.80 8.84
N MET A 120 -6.37 -22.52 7.73
CA MET A 120 -6.60 -23.96 7.64
C MET A 120 -5.28 -24.64 7.33
N LEU A 121 -4.67 -25.27 8.32
CA LEU A 121 -3.46 -26.05 8.14
C LEU A 121 -3.87 -27.45 7.65
N GLN A 122 -3.74 -27.70 6.35
CA GLN A 122 -3.93 -29.06 5.84
C GLN A 122 -2.67 -29.88 6.18
N ASP A 123 -2.87 -31.07 6.75
CA ASP A 123 -1.83 -32.09 6.97
C ASP A 123 -1.33 -32.71 5.64
N THR A 124 -1.18 -31.92 4.64
CA THR A 124 -0.52 -32.35 3.40
C THR A 124 0.92 -31.92 3.48
N GLU A 125 1.83 -32.90 3.50
CA GLU A 125 3.23 -32.66 3.10
C GLU A 125 3.25 -31.66 1.97
N PRO A 126 3.90 -30.47 2.10
CA PRO A 126 3.84 -29.43 1.08
C PRO A 126 4.60 -29.92 -0.16
N LYS A 127 3.90 -30.61 -1.06
CA LYS A 127 4.30 -30.65 -2.49
C LYS A 127 4.00 -29.28 -3.11
N VAL A 128 4.26 -28.21 -2.40
CA VAL A 128 4.39 -26.90 -3.01
C VAL A 128 5.70 -26.94 -3.78
N LYS A 129 5.63 -27.33 -5.06
CA LYS A 129 6.56 -26.76 -6.01
C LYS A 129 6.35 -25.24 -5.86
N LEU A 130 7.19 -24.63 -5.05
CA LEU A 130 7.38 -23.20 -5.10
C LEU A 130 7.75 -22.92 -6.56
N ASN A 131 6.78 -22.58 -7.38
CA ASN A 131 7.07 -21.84 -8.57
C ASN A 131 7.64 -20.54 -8.03
N ASN A 132 8.94 -20.55 -7.82
CA ASN A 132 9.73 -19.37 -7.63
C ASN A 132 9.54 -18.53 -8.91
N THR A 133 8.42 -17.83 -8.99
CA THR A 133 8.38 -16.55 -9.68
C THR A 133 9.26 -15.63 -8.81
N VAL A 134 10.54 -16.02 -8.74
CA VAL A 134 11.60 -15.11 -8.41
C VAL A 134 11.35 -13.92 -9.33
N PHE A 135 10.98 -12.79 -8.78
CA PHE A 135 11.21 -11.51 -9.44
C PHE A 135 12.67 -11.60 -9.90
N SER A 136 12.87 -12.00 -11.13
CA SER A 136 14.20 -12.12 -11.70
C SER A 136 14.76 -10.71 -11.63
N LYS A 137 15.77 -10.52 -10.78
CA LYS A 137 16.54 -9.27 -10.78
C LYS A 137 16.79 -8.91 -12.23
N PRO A 138 16.44 -7.68 -12.66
CA PRO A 138 16.63 -7.30 -14.05
C PRO A 138 18.07 -7.65 -14.42
N ASN A 139 18.23 -8.44 -15.47
CA ASN A 139 19.53 -8.94 -15.88
C ASN A 139 20.34 -7.75 -16.39
N HIS A 140 21.10 -7.13 -15.48
CA HIS A 140 21.91 -5.93 -15.76
C HIS A 140 22.83 -6.11 -16.97
N HIS A 141 23.23 -7.35 -17.29
CA HIS A 141 24.01 -7.63 -18.50
C HIS A 141 23.22 -7.43 -19.81
N LYS A 142 21.92 -7.77 -19.83
CA LYS A 142 21.07 -7.51 -21.00
C LYS A 142 20.82 -5.99 -21.15
N ILE A 143 20.53 -5.30 -20.05
CA ILE A 143 20.33 -3.85 -20.07
C ILE A 143 21.61 -3.12 -20.51
N ARG A 144 22.77 -3.50 -19.98
CA ARG A 144 24.07 -2.93 -20.40
C ARG A 144 24.36 -3.16 -21.89
N LYS A 145 24.03 -4.33 -22.44
CA LYS A 145 24.20 -4.62 -23.88
C LYS A 145 23.27 -3.76 -24.73
N ILE A 146 22.02 -3.56 -24.31
CA ILE A 146 21.04 -2.70 -25.01
C ILE A 146 21.50 -1.24 -24.97
N LEU A 147 21.93 -0.74 -23.81
CA LEU A 147 22.46 0.61 -23.68
C LEU A 147 23.71 0.84 -24.53
N LEU A 148 24.60 -0.13 -24.59
CA LEU A 148 25.80 -0.07 -25.42
C LEU A 148 25.48 -0.07 -26.92
N LEU A 149 24.49 -0.86 -27.33
CA LEU A 149 23.98 -0.86 -28.71
C LEU A 149 23.36 0.51 -29.06
N LEU A 150 22.53 1.07 -28.19
CA LEU A 150 21.93 2.40 -28.41
C LEU A 150 23.00 3.48 -28.50
N LEU A 151 24.03 3.41 -27.66
CA LEU A 151 25.17 4.36 -27.72
C LEU A 151 25.91 4.27 -29.07
N VAL A 152 26.19 3.07 -29.55
CA VAL A 152 26.86 2.86 -30.86
C VAL A 152 25.98 3.37 -31.98
N LEU A 153 24.68 3.14 -31.95
CA LEU A 153 23.74 3.67 -32.94
C LEU A 153 23.68 5.20 -32.93
N ALA A 154 23.67 5.81 -31.75
CA ALA A 154 23.68 7.25 -31.59
C ALA A 154 25.00 7.89 -32.16
N LEU A 155 26.14 7.25 -31.87
CA LEU A 155 27.44 7.69 -32.42
C LEU A 155 27.49 7.53 -33.93
N ALA A 156 26.98 6.43 -34.48
CA ALA A 156 26.91 6.20 -35.92
C ALA A 156 25.99 7.23 -36.62
N ALA A 157 24.82 7.52 -36.02
CA ALA A 157 23.92 8.56 -36.51
C ALA A 157 24.54 9.96 -36.45
N GLY A 158 25.22 10.29 -35.36
CA GLY A 158 25.95 11.54 -35.21
C GLY A 158 27.06 11.71 -36.25
N PHE A 159 27.85 10.64 -36.49
CA PHE A 159 28.89 10.64 -37.52
C PHE A 159 28.31 10.76 -38.94
N TYR A 160 27.18 10.08 -39.19
CA TYR A 160 26.48 10.20 -40.48
C TYR A 160 25.99 11.63 -40.73
N LEU A 161 25.36 12.26 -39.73
CA LEU A 161 24.90 13.66 -39.82
C LEU A 161 26.06 14.65 -39.94
N TYR A 162 27.18 14.41 -39.25
CA TYR A 162 28.39 15.21 -39.37
C TYR A 162 28.95 15.18 -40.80
N ARG A 163 28.93 14.04 -41.45
CA ARG A 163 29.43 13.89 -42.81
C ARG A 163 28.45 14.40 -43.88
N ASN A 164 27.18 14.58 -43.53
CA ASN A 164 26.09 15.04 -44.40
C ASN A 164 25.39 16.28 -43.83
N PRO A 165 26.03 17.47 -43.84
CA PRO A 165 25.47 18.65 -43.18
C PRO A 165 24.12 19.12 -43.73
N GLN A 166 23.84 18.84 -45.00
CA GLN A 166 22.53 19.11 -45.62
C GLN A 166 21.38 18.29 -44.95
N GLN A 167 21.62 17.06 -44.61
CA GLN A 167 20.67 16.20 -43.87
C GLN A 167 20.48 16.71 -42.45
N TYR A 168 21.54 17.14 -41.80
CA TYR A 168 21.46 17.73 -40.45
C TYR A 168 20.55 18.96 -40.40
N ALA A 169 20.69 19.88 -41.39
CA ALA A 169 19.86 21.07 -41.48
C ALA A 169 18.36 20.70 -41.64
N LYS A 170 18.04 19.68 -42.44
CA LYS A 170 16.68 19.20 -42.65
C LYS A 170 16.09 18.60 -41.37
N TRP A 171 16.84 17.80 -40.63
CA TRP A 171 16.41 17.23 -39.35
C TRP A 171 16.19 18.28 -38.27
N LYS A 172 17.06 19.30 -38.21
CA LYS A 172 16.92 20.41 -37.28
C LYS A 172 15.59 21.18 -37.48
N THR A 173 15.20 21.39 -38.73
CA THR A 173 13.91 22.04 -39.05
C THR A 173 12.71 21.21 -38.60
N ILE A 174 12.75 19.87 -38.81
CA ILE A 174 11.68 18.95 -38.37
C ILE A 174 11.55 18.94 -36.85
N LEU A 175 12.65 18.86 -36.10
CA LEU A 175 12.64 18.88 -34.64
C LEU A 175 12.11 20.21 -34.09
N TYR A 176 12.48 21.35 -34.71
CA TYR A 176 11.96 22.65 -34.29
C TYR A 176 10.46 22.80 -34.54
N GLN A 177 9.93 22.23 -35.64
CA GLN A 177 8.50 22.19 -35.88
C GLN A 177 7.73 21.27 -34.89
N ALA A 178 8.32 20.15 -34.49
CA ALA A 178 7.73 19.26 -33.51
C ALA A 178 7.61 19.91 -32.12
N ASP A 179 8.63 20.66 -31.68
CA ASP A 179 8.59 21.39 -30.41
C ASP A 179 7.54 22.49 -30.38
N THR A 180 7.31 23.18 -31.52
CA THR A 180 6.29 24.24 -31.63
C THR A 180 4.86 23.64 -31.58
N VAL A 181 4.65 22.45 -32.09
CA VAL A 181 3.33 21.77 -32.03
C VAL A 181 3.01 21.31 -30.59
N LEU A 182 3.99 20.79 -29.85
CA LEU A 182 3.80 20.37 -28.46
C LEU A 182 3.49 21.54 -27.52
N VAL A 183 4.08 22.70 -27.75
CA VAL A 183 3.82 23.91 -26.94
C VAL A 183 2.42 24.46 -27.19
N THR A 184 1.90 24.39 -28.43
CA THR A 184 0.55 24.86 -28.76
C THR A 184 -0.56 23.94 -28.24
N GLU A 185 -0.32 22.62 -28.09
CA GLU A 185 -1.30 21.69 -27.51
C GLU A 185 -1.42 21.83 -25.98
N THR A 186 -0.34 22.20 -25.29
CA THR A 186 -0.39 22.41 -23.82
C THR A 186 -1.09 23.72 -23.43
N ASP A 187 -1.08 24.74 -24.27
CA ASP A 187 -1.77 26.01 -23.99
C ASP A 187 -3.29 25.94 -24.24
N THR A 188 -3.76 25.04 -25.11
CA THR A 188 -5.20 24.89 -25.38
C THR A 188 -5.96 24.07 -24.34
N THR A 189 -5.28 23.28 -23.52
CA THR A 189 -5.90 22.49 -22.43
C THR A 189 -6.10 23.26 -21.13
N ASN A 190 -5.43 24.43 -20.96
CA ASN A 190 -5.54 25.26 -19.76
C ASN A 190 -6.63 26.36 -19.82
N THR A 191 -7.34 26.52 -20.96
CA THR A 191 -8.32 27.61 -21.13
C THR A 191 -9.79 27.20 -20.97
N THR A 192 -10.09 25.95 -20.59
CA THR A 192 -11.47 25.48 -20.47
C THR A 192 -11.92 25.13 -19.03
N LEU A 193 -11.28 25.68 -18.01
CA LEU A 193 -11.68 25.46 -16.60
C LEU A 193 -11.89 26.77 -15.83
N THR A 194 -12.50 27.78 -16.47
CA THR A 194 -13.12 28.93 -15.75
C THR A 194 -14.35 29.38 -16.53
N ASP A 195 -15.49 28.78 -16.20
CA ASP A 195 -16.83 29.41 -16.18
C ASP A 195 -17.74 28.56 -15.30
#